data_6c77f23d6fde33418a8c2ff04baa837e
#
_entry.id   6c77f23d6fde33418a8c2ff04baa837e
#
_cell.length_a   1.000
_cell.length_b   1.000
_cell.length_c   1.000
_cell.angle_alpha   90.00
_cell.angle_beta   90.00
_cell.angle_gamma   90.00
#
_symmetry.space_group_name_H-M   'P 1'
#
loop_
_entity.id
_entity.type
_entity.pdbx_description
1 polymer ?
#
loop_
_entity_poly.entity_id
_entity_poly.type
_entity_poly.pdbx_seq_one_letter_code
_entity_poly.pdbx_strand_id
1 'polypeptide(L)' 'MPRANEQKIKLLVLYDILQRETDEEHPLSTNEIIERLSARGIEVSRKILPGDIALLNKYGFEIISRMSKDCLRI' A
#
# COMPACT_ATOMS: atom_id res chain seq x y z
N MET A 1 -8.50 -22.51 2.98
CA MET A 1 -8.10 -21.49 2.00
C MET A 1 -6.59 -21.41 1.90
N PRO A 2 -6.05 -21.44 0.72
CA PRO A 2 -4.63 -21.28 0.55
C PRO A 2 -4.16 -19.91 1.04
N ARG A 3 -3.04 -19.88 1.72
CA ARG A 3 -2.51 -18.62 2.25
C ARG A 3 -2.05 -17.66 1.16
N ALA A 4 -1.80 -18.18 -0.02
CA ALA A 4 -1.44 -17.34 -1.15
C ALA A 4 -2.50 -16.28 -1.46
N ASN A 5 -3.77 -16.56 -1.11
CA ASN A 5 -4.85 -15.61 -1.33
C ASN A 5 -4.75 -14.40 -0.42
N GLU A 6 -4.16 -14.56 0.76
CA GLU A 6 -3.98 -13.44 1.68
C GLU A 6 -3.04 -12.40 1.11
N GLN A 7 -1.98 -12.84 0.43
CA GLN A 7 -1.04 -11.94 -0.22
C GLN A 7 -1.71 -11.15 -1.34
N LYS A 8 -2.53 -11.82 -2.13
CA LYS A 8 -3.25 -11.17 -3.22
C LYS A 8 -4.25 -10.16 -2.69
N ILE A 9 -4.99 -10.53 -1.66
CA ILE A 9 -5.97 -9.64 -1.04
C ILE A 9 -5.27 -8.42 -0.46
N LYS A 10 -4.12 -8.61 0.19
CA LYS A 10 -3.35 -7.51 0.75
C LYS A 10 -2.98 -6.49 -0.32
N LEU A 11 -2.50 -6.95 -1.46
CA LEU A 11 -2.12 -6.06 -2.55
C LEU A 11 -3.31 -5.31 -3.11
N LEU A 12 -4.45 -5.99 -3.27
CA LEU A 12 -5.67 -5.37 -3.77
C LEU A 12 -6.18 -4.30 -2.81
N VAL A 13 -6.19 -4.60 -1.52
CA VAL A 13 -6.65 -3.64 -0.51
C VAL A 13 -5.70 -2.46 -0.43
N LEU A 14 -4.40 -2.71 -0.49
CA LEU A 14 -3.41 -1.65 -0.49
C LEU A 14 -3.62 -0.68 -1.65
N TYR A 15 -3.82 -1.20 -2.84
CA TYR A 15 -4.06 -0.37 -4.01
C TYR A 15 -5.39 0.38 -3.88
N ASP A 16 -6.42 -0.28 -3.38
CA ASP A 16 -7.72 0.34 -3.17
C ASP A 16 -7.62 1.53 -2.22
N ILE A 17 -6.89 1.37 -1.13
CA ILE A 17 -6.68 2.45 -0.18
C ILE A 17 -5.99 3.63 -0.85
N LEU A 18 -4.92 3.37 -1.58
CA LEU A 18 -4.19 4.42 -2.27
C LEU A 18 -5.07 5.12 -3.29
N GLN A 19 -5.86 4.38 -4.04
CA GLN A 19 -6.72 4.94 -5.06
C GLN A 19 -7.83 5.81 -4.48
N ARG A 20 -8.40 5.42 -3.35
CA ARG A 20 -9.50 6.13 -2.73
C ARG A 20 -9.08 7.29 -1.84
N GLU A 21 -7.95 7.14 -1.16
CA GLU A 21 -7.55 8.07 -0.12
C GLU A 21 -6.36 8.92 -0.47
N THR A 22 -5.74 8.72 -1.62
CA THR A 22 -4.61 9.56 -2.04
C THR A 22 -4.86 10.18 -3.40
N ASP A 23 -4.19 11.30 -3.63
CA ASP A 23 -4.13 11.96 -4.93
C ASP A 23 -2.85 12.78 -4.99
N GLU A 24 -2.69 13.60 -6.02
CA GLU A 24 -1.46 14.38 -6.19
C GLU A 24 -1.18 15.33 -5.02
N GLU A 25 -2.19 15.77 -4.34
CA GLU A 25 -2.05 16.74 -3.26
C GLU A 25 -2.15 16.11 -1.87
N HIS A 26 -2.62 14.86 -1.79
CA HIS A 26 -2.90 14.21 -0.51
C HIS A 26 -2.29 12.83 -0.42
N PRO A 27 -0.96 12.73 -0.26
CA PRO A 27 -0.33 11.43 -0.07
C PRO A 27 -0.59 10.91 1.34
N LEU A 28 -0.48 9.61 1.52
CA LEU A 28 -0.54 8.98 2.83
C LEU A 28 0.86 8.56 3.25
N SER A 29 1.18 8.75 4.53
CA SER A 29 2.44 8.25 5.06
C SER A 29 2.40 6.74 5.19
N THR A 30 3.58 6.12 5.30
CA THR A 30 3.68 4.69 5.50
C THR A 30 2.88 4.25 6.73
N ASN A 31 3.00 4.98 7.83
CA ASN A 31 2.27 4.65 9.04
C ASN A 31 0.76 4.73 8.85
N GLU A 32 0.28 5.73 8.13
CA GLU A 32 -1.14 5.87 7.85
C GLU A 32 -1.65 4.70 7.00
N ILE A 33 -0.86 4.27 6.02
CA ILE A 33 -1.23 3.13 5.20
C ILE A 33 -1.30 1.86 6.03
N ILE A 34 -0.34 1.66 6.91
CA ILE A 34 -0.32 0.51 7.80
C ILE A 34 -1.56 0.51 8.71
N GLU A 35 -1.94 1.67 9.24
CA GLU A 35 -3.14 1.80 10.05
C GLU A 35 -4.40 1.47 9.27
N ARG A 36 -4.49 1.93 8.02
CA ARG A 36 -5.63 1.63 7.16
C ARG A 36 -5.75 0.14 6.89
N LEU A 37 -4.62 -0.51 6.63
CA LEU A 37 -4.60 -1.96 6.40
C LEU A 37 -4.99 -2.70 7.66
N SER A 38 -4.48 -2.27 8.80
CA SER A 38 -4.83 -2.90 10.08
C SER A 38 -6.32 -2.79 10.37
N ALA A 39 -6.93 -1.66 10.05
CA ALA A 39 -8.37 -1.47 10.23
C ALA A 39 -9.19 -2.43 9.37
N ARG A 40 -8.61 -2.96 8.32
CA ARG A 40 -9.27 -3.95 7.46
C ARG A 40 -8.85 -5.38 7.77
N GLY A 41 -8.16 -5.57 8.89
CA GLY A 41 -7.73 -6.89 9.32
C GLY A 41 -6.46 -7.40 8.66
N ILE A 42 -5.71 -6.51 8.03
CA ILE A 42 -4.47 -6.87 7.33
C ILE A 42 -3.29 -6.24 8.06
N GLU A 43 -2.39 -7.09 8.55
CA GLU A 43 -1.19 -6.61 9.23
C GLU A 43 0.00 -6.64 8.29
N VAL A 44 0.70 -5.53 8.23
CA VAL A 44 1.90 -5.40 7.42
C VAL A 44 2.90 -4.53 8.17
N SER A 45 4.18 -4.86 8.06
CA SER A 45 5.23 -4.09 8.71
C SER A 45 5.82 -3.07 7.75
N ARG A 46 6.50 -2.08 8.32
CA ARG A 46 7.19 -1.07 7.50
C ARG A 46 8.25 -1.69 6.60
N LYS A 47 8.82 -2.81 7.01
CA LYS A 47 9.84 -3.48 6.21
C LYS A 47 9.26 -4.17 4.99
N ILE A 48 8.02 -4.65 5.10
CA ILE A 48 7.38 -5.40 4.03
C ILE A 48 6.72 -4.47 3.01
N LEU A 49 6.19 -3.35 3.47
CA LEU A 49 5.42 -2.45 2.63
C LEU A 49 6.17 -1.98 1.36
N PRO A 50 7.45 -1.57 1.44
CA PRO A 50 8.15 -1.17 0.22
C PRO A 50 8.22 -2.26 -0.85
N GLY A 51 8.34 -3.51 -0.44
CA GLY A 51 8.33 -4.63 -1.37
C GLY A 51 6.98 -4.79 -2.06
N ASP A 52 5.89 -4.61 -1.32
CA ASP A 52 4.55 -4.68 -1.87
C ASP A 52 4.32 -3.55 -2.88
N ILE A 53 4.78 -2.35 -2.56
CA ILE A 53 4.67 -1.21 -3.48
C ILE A 53 5.47 -1.46 -4.75
N ALA A 54 6.68 -1.98 -4.62
CA ALA A 54 7.51 -2.31 -5.77
C ALA A 54 6.84 -3.36 -6.66
N LEU A 55 6.19 -4.33 -6.03
CA LEU A 55 5.49 -5.38 -6.76
C LEU A 55 4.32 -4.80 -7.55
N LEU A 56 3.54 -3.91 -6.95
CA LEU A 56 2.44 -3.25 -7.65
C LEU A 56 2.95 -2.44 -8.83
N ASN A 57 4.03 -1.68 -8.64
CA ASN A 57 4.61 -0.90 -9.73
C ASN A 57 5.11 -1.78 -10.86
N LYS A 58 5.63 -2.95 -10.52
CA LYS A 58 6.11 -3.90 -11.53
C LYS A 58 4.99 -4.36 -12.44
N TYR A 59 3.78 -4.46 -11.91
CA TYR A 59 2.62 -4.88 -12.69
C TYR A 59 1.85 -3.72 -13.33
N GLY A 60 2.40 -2.53 -13.31
CA GLY A 60 1.81 -1.41 -14.00
C GLY A 60 0.93 -0.49 -13.16
N PHE A 61 0.82 -0.74 -11.87
CA PHE A 61 0.11 0.15 -10.97
C PHE A 61 1.06 1.27 -10.56
N GLU A 62 0.83 2.45 -11.04
CA GLU A 62 1.74 3.57 -10.79
C GLU A 62 1.53 4.15 -9.39
N ILE A 63 2.40 3.76 -8.48
CA ILE A 63 2.39 4.29 -7.14
C ILE A 63 3.63 5.13 -6.95
N ILE A 64 3.45 6.38 -6.57
CA ILE A 64 4.53 7.32 -6.40
C ILE A 64 4.92 7.39 -4.94
N SER A 65 6.19 7.19 -4.68
CA SER A 65 6.72 7.20 -3.33
C SER A 65 7.65 8.40 -3.18
N ARG A 66 7.42 9.17 -2.11
CA ARG A 66 8.29 10.30 -1.79
C ARG A 66 9.18 9.90 -0.63
N MET A 67 10.43 9.65 -0.94
CA MET A 67 11.38 9.15 0.05
C MET A 67 11.65 10.15 1.17
N SER A 68 11.66 11.44 0.87
CA SER A 68 11.95 12.45 1.88
C SER A 68 10.88 12.56 2.95
N LYS A 69 9.65 12.18 2.65
CA LYS A 69 8.52 12.30 3.58
C LYS A 69 7.88 10.96 3.90
N ASP A 70 8.43 9.89 3.37
CA ASP A 70 7.89 8.54 3.60
C ASP A 70 6.40 8.46 3.28
N CYS A 71 5.99 9.07 2.18
CA CYS A 71 4.59 9.14 1.75
C CYS A 71 4.40 8.45 0.42
N LEU A 72 3.19 7.91 0.23
CA LEU A 72 2.81 7.20 -0.99
C LEU A 72 1.52 7.79 -1.54
N ARG A 73 1.40 7.83 -2.85
CA ARG A 73 0.19 8.28 -3.51
C ARG A 73 0.03 7.64 -4.88
N ILE A 74 -1.16 7.73 -5.40
CA ILE A 74 -1.43 7.35 -6.79
C ILE A 74 -0.92 8.44 -7.73
#